data_f6f71006d57e2afc85a9e1a904c273fd
#
_entry.id   f6f71006d57e2afc85a9e1a904c273fd
#
_cell.length_a   1.000
_cell.length_b   1.000
_cell.length_c   1.000
_cell.angle_alpha   90.00
_cell.angle_beta   90.00
_cell.angle_gamma   90.00
#
_symmetry.space_group_name_H-M   'P 1'
#
loop_
_entity.id
_entity.type
_entity.pdbx_description
1 polymer ?
#
loop_
_entity_poly.entity_id
_entity_poly.type
_entity_poly.pdbx_seq_one_letter_code
_entity_poly.pdbx_strand_id
1 'polypeptide(L)'
;MNSKLLYRIGIVAMSAMLIVAFYLALVFYPVLVESAEEDIDVIFRALFPLISVFIAPVAGLVLYLRKKPAGLTLCAGYAIFMTAASVFSIGLTGFNVANVLTVILYLASAVVYLLPQSRFSFDPDSSPVDNALNSLMWAVLLVFIVIGPVLLPARYIGMIVGLVVLLLVLRGFVGLKK
;
A
#
# COMPACT_ATOMS: atom_id res chain seq x y z
N MET A 1 -24.96 -5.22 -4.90
CA MET A 1 -24.02 -5.21 -6.04
C MET A 1 -23.42 -6.61 -6.15
N ASN A 2 -23.25 -7.14 -7.37
CA ASN A 2 -22.77 -8.52 -7.57
C ASN A 2 -21.27 -8.63 -7.22
N SER A 3 -20.88 -9.65 -6.44
CA SER A 3 -19.48 -9.86 -6.00
C SER A 3 -18.51 -10.04 -7.18
N LYS A 4 -18.96 -10.64 -8.29
CA LYS A 4 -18.15 -10.76 -9.52
C LYS A 4 -17.88 -9.40 -10.17
N LEU A 5 -18.84 -8.48 -10.12
CA LEU A 5 -18.65 -7.11 -10.63
C LEU A 5 -17.65 -6.34 -9.76
N LEU A 6 -17.80 -6.43 -8.43
CA LEU A 6 -16.86 -5.81 -7.49
C LEU A 6 -15.44 -6.34 -7.66
N TYR A 7 -15.27 -7.64 -7.87
CA TYR A 7 -13.97 -8.24 -8.15
C TYR A 7 -13.32 -7.63 -9.40
N ARG A 8 -14.10 -7.48 -10.50
CA ARG A 8 -13.58 -6.84 -11.74
C ARG A 8 -13.24 -5.36 -11.54
N ILE A 9 -14.10 -4.62 -10.84
CA ILE A 9 -13.84 -3.21 -10.50
C ILE A 9 -12.56 -3.10 -9.68
N GLY A 10 -12.36 -4.00 -8.71
CA GLY A 10 -11.13 -4.04 -7.91
C GLY A 10 -9.87 -4.26 -8.74
N ILE A 11 -9.91 -5.11 -9.78
CA ILE A 11 -8.77 -5.29 -10.69
C ILE A 11 -8.48 -3.98 -11.43
N VAL A 12 -9.50 -3.33 -11.98
CA VAL A 12 -9.36 -2.06 -12.71
C VAL A 12 -8.80 -0.97 -11.80
N ALA A 13 -9.35 -0.86 -10.59
CA ALA A 13 -8.89 0.10 -9.59
C ALA A 13 -7.41 -0.11 -9.24
N MET A 14 -6.99 -1.37 -9.01
CA MET A 14 -5.59 -1.67 -8.69
C MET A 14 -4.66 -1.41 -9.86
N SER A 15 -5.09 -1.74 -11.09
CA SER A 15 -4.32 -1.43 -12.29
C SER A 15 -4.14 0.08 -12.47
N ALA A 16 -5.18 0.87 -12.23
CA ALA A 16 -5.09 2.34 -12.27
C ALA A 16 -4.14 2.87 -11.19
N MET A 17 -4.20 2.35 -9.97
CA MET A 17 -3.27 2.72 -8.89
C MET A 17 -1.82 2.37 -9.24
N LEU A 18 -1.57 1.22 -9.88
CA LEU A 18 -0.24 0.84 -10.37
C LEU A 18 0.29 1.81 -11.43
N ILE A 19 -0.56 2.23 -12.37
CA ILE A 19 -0.16 3.20 -13.40
C ILE A 19 0.23 4.54 -12.75
N VAL A 20 -0.55 5.00 -11.77
CA VAL A 20 -0.23 6.23 -11.02
C VAL A 20 1.06 6.06 -10.21
N ALA A 21 1.27 4.92 -9.55
CA ALA A 21 2.50 4.64 -8.83
C ALA A 21 3.72 4.62 -9.76
N PHE A 22 3.58 4.04 -10.95
CA PHE A 22 4.64 4.03 -11.97
C PHE A 22 4.95 5.44 -12.47
N TYR A 23 3.93 6.23 -12.75
CA TYR A 23 4.11 7.63 -13.14
C TYR A 23 4.83 8.44 -12.05
N LEU A 24 4.43 8.31 -10.80
CA LEU A 24 5.08 8.97 -9.68
C LEU A 24 6.55 8.54 -9.55
N ALA A 25 6.84 7.25 -9.70
CA ALA A 25 8.21 6.74 -9.69
C ALA A 25 9.06 7.37 -10.79
N LEU A 26 8.55 7.48 -12.01
CA LEU A 26 9.27 8.13 -13.12
C LEU A 26 9.53 9.62 -12.88
N VAL A 27 8.57 10.33 -12.27
CA VAL A 27 8.72 11.77 -11.96
C VAL A 27 9.74 11.99 -10.84
N PHE A 28 9.74 11.13 -9.82
CA PHE A 28 10.67 11.27 -8.68
C PHE A 28 12.06 10.69 -8.93
N TYR A 29 12.22 9.78 -9.89
CA TYR A 29 13.50 9.14 -10.16
C TYR A 29 14.64 10.12 -10.47
N PRO A 30 14.49 11.15 -11.34
CA PRO A 30 15.56 12.11 -11.60
C PRO A 30 15.99 12.89 -10.33
N VAL A 31 15.01 13.31 -9.52
CA VAL A 31 15.27 14.04 -8.28
C VAL A 31 16.07 13.16 -7.29
N LEU A 32 15.77 11.85 -7.27
CA LEU A 32 16.50 10.90 -6.44
C LEU A 32 17.91 10.67 -6.94
N VAL A 33 18.12 10.60 -8.25
CA VAL A 33 19.46 10.41 -8.84
C VAL A 33 20.33 11.63 -8.60
N GLU A 34 19.82 12.85 -8.79
CA GLU A 34 20.55 14.09 -8.50
C GLU A 34 20.94 14.20 -7.01
N SER A 35 20.04 13.78 -6.12
CA SER A 35 20.33 13.76 -4.67
C SER A 35 21.33 12.67 -4.27
N ALA A 36 21.50 11.66 -5.11
CA ALA A 36 22.32 10.47 -4.85
C ALA A 36 23.82 10.67 -5.15
N GLU A 37 24.19 11.71 -5.89
CA GLU A 37 25.60 11.97 -6.21
C GLU A 37 26.42 12.38 -4.96
N GLU A 38 25.75 12.75 -3.86
CA GLU A 38 26.39 13.26 -2.67
C GLU A 38 26.56 12.26 -1.52
N ASP A 39 25.69 11.21 -1.39
CA ASP A 39 25.81 10.26 -0.27
C ASP A 39 25.02 8.95 -0.51
N ILE A 40 25.69 7.80 -0.33
CA ILE A 40 25.09 6.45 -0.45
C ILE A 40 23.91 6.27 0.54
N ASP A 41 23.96 6.86 1.72
CA ASP A 41 22.89 6.81 2.71
C ASP A 41 21.61 7.48 2.20
N VAL A 42 21.73 8.54 1.41
CA VAL A 42 20.60 9.24 0.77
C VAL A 42 19.93 8.34 -0.27
N ILE A 43 20.72 7.57 -1.04
CA ILE A 43 20.20 6.60 -2.02
C ILE A 43 19.33 5.57 -1.30
N PHE A 44 19.80 4.96 -0.22
CA PHE A 44 19.04 3.96 0.53
C PHE A 44 17.75 4.54 1.10
N ARG A 45 17.79 5.74 1.68
CA ARG A 45 16.63 6.41 2.26
C ARG A 45 15.58 6.79 1.22
N ALA A 46 15.99 7.08 0.00
CA ALA A 46 15.10 7.45 -1.10
C ALA A 46 14.57 6.22 -1.87
N LEU A 47 15.41 5.22 -2.13
CA LEU A 47 15.03 4.00 -2.84
C LEU A 47 14.06 3.12 -2.06
N PHE A 48 14.20 3.04 -0.73
CA PHE A 48 13.38 2.15 0.08
C PHE A 48 11.88 2.51 0.06
N PRO A 49 11.49 3.79 0.25
CA PRO A 49 10.11 4.24 0.06
C PRO A 49 9.60 3.96 -1.36
N LEU A 50 10.41 4.26 -2.38
CA LEU A 50 10.04 4.08 -3.78
C LEU A 50 9.76 2.61 -4.10
N ILE A 51 10.67 1.71 -3.69
CA ILE A 51 10.50 0.27 -3.86
C ILE A 51 9.23 -0.21 -3.14
N SER A 52 8.98 0.27 -1.92
CA SER A 52 7.82 -0.14 -1.13
C SER A 52 6.50 0.32 -1.76
N VAL A 53 6.44 1.55 -2.27
CA VAL A 53 5.28 2.09 -3.01
C VAL A 53 5.01 1.29 -4.28
N PHE A 54 6.02 0.61 -4.83
CA PHE A 54 5.90 -0.21 -6.04
C PHE A 54 5.58 -1.68 -5.74
N ILE A 55 6.30 -2.29 -4.79
CA ILE A 55 6.14 -3.72 -4.47
C ILE A 55 4.77 -3.99 -3.85
N ALA A 56 4.28 -3.12 -2.97
CA ALA A 56 3.01 -3.34 -2.29
C ALA A 56 1.81 -3.49 -3.26
N PRO A 57 1.60 -2.59 -4.25
CA PRO A 57 0.50 -2.74 -5.19
C PRO A 57 0.69 -3.92 -6.15
N VAL A 58 1.93 -4.25 -6.56
CA VAL A 58 2.20 -5.43 -7.39
C VAL A 58 1.87 -6.71 -6.62
N ALA A 59 2.38 -6.85 -5.39
CA ALA A 59 2.07 -7.98 -4.54
C ALA A 59 0.57 -8.08 -4.24
N GLY A 60 -0.07 -6.94 -3.96
CA GLY A 60 -1.52 -6.83 -3.76
C GLY A 60 -2.28 -7.34 -4.97
N LEU A 61 -1.94 -6.88 -6.17
CA LEU A 61 -2.60 -7.31 -7.42
C LEU A 61 -2.42 -8.83 -7.67
N VAL A 62 -1.21 -9.35 -7.50
CA VAL A 62 -0.94 -10.79 -7.69
C VAL A 62 -1.75 -11.63 -6.72
N LEU A 63 -1.79 -11.26 -5.44
CA LEU A 63 -2.59 -11.98 -4.43
C LEU A 63 -4.10 -11.81 -4.67
N TYR A 64 -4.53 -10.64 -5.13
CA TYR A 64 -5.91 -10.35 -5.49
C TYR A 64 -6.38 -11.22 -6.66
N LEU A 65 -5.59 -11.31 -7.74
CA LEU A 65 -5.87 -12.16 -8.88
C LEU A 65 -5.91 -13.65 -8.51
N ARG A 66 -5.09 -14.07 -7.55
CA ARG A 66 -5.11 -15.42 -6.97
C ARG A 66 -6.24 -15.65 -5.96
N LYS A 67 -7.13 -14.68 -5.77
CA LYS A 67 -8.24 -14.70 -4.82
C LYS A 67 -7.80 -15.01 -3.37
N LYS A 68 -6.62 -14.58 -2.98
CA LYS A 68 -6.17 -14.72 -1.60
C LYS A 68 -6.74 -13.59 -0.73
N PRO A 69 -7.28 -13.86 0.48
CA PRO A 69 -7.82 -12.82 1.37
C PRO A 69 -6.79 -11.72 1.67
N ALA A 70 -5.52 -12.08 1.82
CA ALA A 70 -4.43 -11.12 2.00
C ALA A 70 -4.31 -10.12 0.82
N GLY A 71 -4.68 -10.52 -0.40
CA GLY A 71 -4.69 -9.62 -1.56
C GLY A 71 -5.73 -8.53 -1.42
N LEU A 72 -6.94 -8.86 -0.96
CA LEU A 72 -7.99 -7.87 -0.72
C LEU A 72 -7.57 -6.85 0.35
N THR A 73 -7.07 -7.32 1.49
CA THR A 73 -6.67 -6.45 2.61
C THR A 73 -5.44 -5.62 2.30
N LEU A 74 -4.48 -6.15 1.54
CA LEU A 74 -3.29 -5.40 1.10
C LEU A 74 -3.66 -4.31 0.09
N CYS A 75 -4.55 -4.60 -0.89
CA CYS A 75 -5.05 -3.60 -1.83
C CYS A 75 -5.82 -2.47 -1.13
N ALA A 76 -6.67 -2.82 -0.16
CA ALA A 76 -7.38 -1.84 0.65
C ALA A 76 -6.42 -0.99 1.49
N GLY A 77 -5.47 -1.62 2.17
CA GLY A 77 -4.45 -0.95 2.99
C GLY A 77 -3.59 0.00 2.17
N TYR A 78 -3.16 -0.43 0.99
CA TYR A 78 -2.43 0.43 0.06
C TYR A 78 -3.26 1.65 -0.39
N ALA A 79 -4.54 1.44 -0.74
CA ALA A 79 -5.42 2.53 -1.14
C ALA A 79 -5.66 3.54 0.00
N ILE A 80 -5.83 3.07 1.24
CA ILE A 80 -5.94 3.92 2.44
C ILE A 80 -4.65 4.72 2.64
N PHE A 81 -3.50 4.06 2.62
CA PHE A 81 -2.18 4.70 2.76
C PHE A 81 -1.97 5.79 1.71
N MET A 82 -2.21 5.48 0.43
CA MET A 82 -2.04 6.43 -0.67
C MET A 82 -3.05 7.59 -0.62
N THR A 83 -4.28 7.35 -0.13
CA THR A 83 -5.24 8.43 0.15
C THR A 83 -4.68 9.40 1.18
N ALA A 84 -4.21 8.89 2.31
CA ALA A 84 -3.63 9.72 3.37
C ALA A 84 -2.38 10.48 2.88
N ALA A 85 -1.48 9.82 2.16
CA ALA A 85 -0.29 10.44 1.58
C ALA A 85 -0.64 11.55 0.58
N SER A 86 -1.65 11.32 -0.28
CA SER A 86 -2.10 12.31 -1.27
C SER A 86 -2.77 13.51 -0.60
N VAL A 87 -3.58 13.31 0.44
CA VAL A 87 -4.17 14.41 1.24
C VAL A 87 -3.07 15.22 1.92
N PHE A 88 -2.08 14.55 2.51
CA PHE A 88 -0.93 15.22 3.12
C PHE A 88 -0.13 16.04 2.08
N SER A 89 0.09 15.48 0.89
CA SER A 89 0.74 16.18 -0.22
C SER A 89 0.00 17.47 -0.61
N ILE A 90 -1.34 17.43 -0.67
CA ILE A 90 -2.15 18.65 -0.94
C ILE A 90 -1.90 19.72 0.14
N GLY A 91 -1.79 19.30 1.41
CA GLY A 91 -1.48 20.22 2.51
C GLY A 91 -0.12 20.92 2.36
N LEU A 92 0.87 20.24 1.76
CA LEU A 92 2.22 20.78 1.56
C LEU A 92 2.37 21.58 0.26
N THR A 93 1.78 21.11 -0.84
CA THR A 93 2.00 21.67 -2.19
C THR A 93 0.84 22.56 -2.70
N GLY A 94 -0.25 22.58 -1.93
CA GLY A 94 -1.47 23.27 -2.33
C GLY A 94 -2.38 22.43 -3.25
N PHE A 95 -3.54 23.01 -3.58
CA PHE A 95 -4.52 22.38 -4.44
C PHE A 95 -4.05 22.35 -5.89
N ASN A 96 -3.88 21.13 -6.41
CA ASN A 96 -3.66 20.86 -7.82
C ASN A 96 -4.69 19.82 -8.29
N VAL A 97 -5.24 19.99 -9.49
CA VAL A 97 -6.23 19.08 -10.07
C VAL A 97 -5.74 17.63 -10.08
N ALA A 98 -4.47 17.39 -10.43
CA ALA A 98 -3.89 16.07 -10.43
C ALA A 98 -3.89 15.43 -9.04
N ASN A 99 -3.53 16.17 -8.00
CA ASN A 99 -3.54 15.70 -6.61
C ASN A 99 -4.95 15.35 -6.14
N VAL A 100 -5.93 16.17 -6.49
CA VAL A 100 -7.35 15.92 -6.14
C VAL A 100 -7.87 14.67 -6.83
N LEU A 101 -7.59 14.50 -8.12
CA LEU A 101 -7.97 13.29 -8.88
C LEU A 101 -7.31 12.02 -8.29
N THR A 102 -6.06 12.13 -7.85
CA THR A 102 -5.35 11.04 -7.18
C THR A 102 -6.00 10.64 -5.86
N VAL A 103 -6.39 11.63 -5.03
CA VAL A 103 -7.14 11.37 -3.79
C VAL A 103 -8.46 10.66 -4.09
N ILE A 104 -9.22 11.16 -5.08
CA ILE A 104 -10.51 10.56 -5.47
C ILE A 104 -10.31 9.11 -5.92
N LEU A 105 -9.30 8.82 -6.75
CA LEU A 105 -8.99 7.47 -7.23
C LEU A 105 -8.69 6.52 -6.06
N TYR A 106 -7.80 6.90 -5.16
CA TYR A 106 -7.42 6.04 -4.04
C TYR A 106 -8.54 5.87 -3.03
N LEU A 107 -9.28 6.94 -2.71
CA LEU A 107 -10.42 6.87 -1.81
C LEU A 107 -11.53 5.98 -2.38
N ALA A 108 -11.89 6.15 -3.65
CA ALA A 108 -12.87 5.30 -4.32
C ALA A 108 -12.43 3.83 -4.34
N SER A 109 -11.14 3.58 -4.58
CA SER A 109 -10.55 2.23 -4.54
C SER A 109 -10.64 1.64 -3.14
N ALA A 110 -10.30 2.40 -2.09
CA ALA A 110 -10.42 1.94 -0.70
C ALA A 110 -11.86 1.55 -0.36
N VAL A 111 -12.84 2.38 -0.76
CA VAL A 111 -14.26 2.08 -0.56
C VAL A 111 -14.63 0.77 -1.25
N VAL A 112 -14.24 0.56 -2.51
CA VAL A 112 -14.52 -0.68 -3.26
C VAL A 112 -13.99 -1.91 -2.53
N TYR A 113 -12.76 -1.87 -2.02
CA TYR A 113 -12.16 -3.01 -1.32
C TYR A 113 -12.75 -3.26 0.08
N LEU A 114 -13.22 -2.21 0.76
CA LEU A 114 -13.80 -2.32 2.10
C LEU A 114 -15.28 -2.67 2.09
N LEU A 115 -15.95 -2.62 0.92
CA LEU A 115 -17.35 -3.05 0.83
C LEU A 115 -17.51 -4.49 1.33
N PRO A 116 -18.52 -4.76 2.19
CA PRO A 116 -18.76 -6.11 2.72
C PRO A 116 -18.92 -7.19 1.62
N GLN A 117 -19.48 -6.81 0.46
CA GLN A 117 -19.66 -7.72 -0.68
C GLN A 117 -18.35 -8.08 -1.39
N SER A 118 -17.30 -7.27 -1.28
CA SER A 118 -16.00 -7.53 -1.93
C SER A 118 -15.34 -8.78 -1.38
N ARG A 119 -15.49 -9.05 -0.07
CA ARG A 119 -14.92 -10.21 0.62
C ARG A 119 -15.46 -11.56 0.12
N PHE A 120 -16.72 -11.62 -0.31
CA PHE A 120 -17.34 -12.88 -0.75
C PHE A 120 -16.65 -13.57 -1.92
N SER A 121 -15.82 -12.84 -2.66
CA SER A 121 -14.99 -13.42 -3.72
C SER A 121 -13.69 -14.04 -3.21
N PHE A 122 -13.30 -13.80 -1.95
CA PHE A 122 -12.03 -14.18 -1.35
C PHE A 122 -12.19 -15.10 -0.14
N ASP A 123 -13.01 -14.70 0.81
CA ASP A 123 -13.29 -15.42 2.05
C ASP A 123 -14.70 -15.06 2.53
N PRO A 124 -15.72 -15.89 2.21
CA PRO A 124 -17.08 -15.64 2.61
C PRO A 124 -17.30 -15.62 4.12
N ASP A 125 -16.48 -16.37 4.86
CA ASP A 125 -16.61 -16.57 6.31
C ASP A 125 -15.92 -15.47 7.13
N SER A 126 -15.09 -14.64 6.48
CA SER A 126 -14.41 -13.54 7.17
C SER A 126 -15.39 -12.45 7.62
N SER A 127 -15.13 -11.85 8.78
CA SER A 127 -15.88 -10.69 9.25
C SER A 127 -15.53 -9.42 8.44
N PRO A 128 -16.49 -8.52 8.16
CA PRO A 128 -16.18 -7.20 7.58
C PRO A 128 -15.23 -6.39 8.46
N VAL A 129 -15.33 -6.55 9.78
CA VAL A 129 -14.48 -5.87 10.76
C VAL A 129 -13.03 -6.37 10.65
N ASP A 130 -12.83 -7.69 10.52
CA ASP A 130 -11.49 -8.27 10.35
C ASP A 130 -10.85 -7.81 9.05
N ASN A 131 -11.62 -7.70 7.97
CA ASN A 131 -11.13 -7.16 6.71
C ASN A 131 -10.68 -5.69 6.86
N ALA A 132 -11.48 -4.86 7.53
CA ALA A 132 -11.15 -3.46 7.78
C ALA A 132 -9.91 -3.33 8.68
N LEU A 133 -9.83 -4.10 9.78
CA LEU A 133 -8.68 -4.09 10.70
C LEU A 133 -7.39 -4.56 10.01
N ASN A 134 -7.45 -5.64 9.25
CA ASN A 134 -6.30 -6.12 8.49
C ASN A 134 -5.85 -5.10 7.42
N SER A 135 -6.79 -4.41 6.78
CA SER A 135 -6.48 -3.35 5.81
C SER A 135 -5.81 -2.15 6.48
N LEU A 136 -6.32 -1.74 7.63
CA LEU A 136 -5.71 -0.66 8.42
C LEU A 136 -4.31 -1.04 8.89
N MET A 137 -4.11 -2.29 9.32
CA MET A 137 -2.78 -2.79 9.69
C MET A 137 -1.79 -2.70 8.54
N TRP A 138 -2.20 -3.07 7.30
CA TRP A 138 -1.37 -2.89 6.12
C TRP A 138 -1.06 -1.43 5.82
N ALA A 139 -2.06 -0.52 5.96
CA ALA A 139 -1.84 0.91 5.78
C ALA A 139 -0.82 1.46 6.77
N VAL A 140 -0.96 1.12 8.06
CA VAL A 140 -0.01 1.53 9.11
C VAL A 140 1.39 0.97 8.83
N LEU A 141 1.49 -0.30 8.42
CA LEU A 141 2.76 -0.91 8.05
C LEU A 141 3.45 -0.16 6.91
N LEU A 142 2.70 0.22 5.88
CA LEU A 142 3.22 1.01 4.76
C LEU A 142 3.69 2.40 5.20
N VAL A 143 2.99 3.05 6.14
CA VAL A 143 3.46 4.31 6.74
C VAL A 143 4.83 4.11 7.38
N PHE A 144 5.02 3.07 8.19
CA PHE A 144 6.31 2.79 8.81
C PHE A 144 7.40 2.45 7.81
N ILE A 145 7.09 1.70 6.75
CA ILE A 145 8.05 1.34 5.71
C ILE A 145 8.47 2.57 4.89
N VAL A 146 7.55 3.47 4.58
CA VAL A 146 7.82 4.64 3.72
C VAL A 146 8.43 5.80 4.51
N ILE A 147 7.88 6.10 5.69
CA ILE A 147 8.28 7.26 6.49
C ILE A 147 9.43 6.92 7.45
N GLY A 148 9.49 5.67 7.92
CA GLY A 148 10.51 5.21 8.86
C GLY A 148 11.95 5.50 8.39
N PRO A 149 12.34 5.18 7.15
CA PRO A 149 13.67 5.48 6.62
C PRO A 149 14.01 6.96 6.57
N VAL A 150 13.02 7.82 6.40
CA VAL A 150 13.20 9.28 6.35
C VAL A 150 13.44 9.86 7.74
N LEU A 151 12.75 9.34 8.75
CA LEU A 151 12.75 9.90 10.10
C LEU A 151 13.76 9.24 11.04
N LEU A 152 14.16 8.00 10.77
CA LEU A 152 14.97 7.20 11.68
C LEU A 152 16.38 6.97 11.15
N PRO A 153 17.41 7.03 12.01
CA PRO A 153 18.75 6.58 11.63
C PRO A 153 18.73 5.14 11.14
N ALA A 154 19.59 4.82 10.16
CA ALA A 154 19.63 3.50 9.48
C ALA A 154 19.66 2.29 10.43
N ARG A 155 20.29 2.43 11.62
CA ARG A 155 20.32 1.40 12.68
C ARG A 155 18.94 0.98 13.20
N TYR A 156 17.96 1.89 13.22
CA TYR A 156 16.60 1.59 13.69
C TYR A 156 15.73 0.99 12.60
N ILE A 157 16.04 1.23 11.32
CA ILE A 157 15.33 0.65 10.18
C ILE A 157 15.47 -0.87 10.21
N GLY A 158 16.68 -1.38 10.44
CA GLY A 158 16.94 -2.81 10.57
C GLY A 158 16.14 -3.46 11.71
N MET A 159 15.99 -2.76 12.85
CA MET A 159 15.18 -3.24 13.98
C MET A 159 13.69 -3.28 13.64
N ILE A 160 13.16 -2.26 12.96
CA ILE A 160 11.75 -2.22 12.56
C ILE A 160 11.45 -3.29 11.51
N VAL A 161 12.30 -3.41 10.48
CA VAL A 161 12.16 -4.47 9.47
C VAL A 161 12.25 -5.85 10.12
N GLY A 162 13.19 -6.06 11.03
CA GLY A 162 13.32 -7.29 11.80
C GLY A 162 12.08 -7.60 12.64
N LEU A 163 11.51 -6.61 13.31
CA LEU A 163 10.28 -6.76 14.09
C LEU A 163 9.08 -7.11 13.20
N VAL A 164 8.95 -6.45 12.05
CA VAL A 164 7.87 -6.72 11.09
C VAL A 164 7.98 -8.12 10.52
N VAL A 165 9.18 -8.54 10.11
CA VAL A 165 9.43 -9.90 9.63
C VAL A 165 9.12 -10.92 10.72
N LEU A 166 9.54 -10.66 11.97
CA LEU A 166 9.24 -11.52 13.11
C LEU A 166 7.73 -11.65 13.34
N LEU A 167 6.98 -10.55 13.29
CA LEU A 167 5.52 -10.57 13.44
C LEU A 167 4.83 -11.32 12.32
N LEU A 168 5.30 -11.19 11.07
CA LEU A 168 4.77 -11.94 9.92
C LEU A 168 5.06 -13.43 10.05
N VAL A 169 6.26 -13.80 10.50
CA VAL A 169 6.66 -15.19 10.76
C VAL A 169 5.81 -15.78 11.88
N LEU A 170 5.67 -15.08 13.02
CA LEU A 170 4.84 -15.53 14.14
C LEU A 170 3.37 -15.72 13.73
N ARG A 171 2.83 -14.80 12.92
CA ARG A 171 1.47 -14.93 12.37
C ARG A 171 1.34 -16.13 11.43
N GLY A 172 2.36 -16.42 10.61
CA GLY A 172 2.41 -17.62 9.79
C GLY A 172 2.37 -18.90 10.61
N PHE A 173 3.10 -18.96 11.73
CA PHE A 173 3.08 -20.11 12.64
C PHE A 173 1.76 -20.28 13.39
N VAL A 174 1.10 -19.18 13.78
CA VAL A 174 -0.22 -19.23 14.43
C VAL A 174 -1.32 -19.65 13.44
N GLY A 175 -1.22 -19.24 12.17
CA GLY A 175 -2.15 -19.64 11.11
C GLY A 175 -2.03 -21.11 10.65
N LEU A 176 -0.90 -21.77 10.94
CA LEU A 176 -0.69 -23.19 10.62
C LEU A 176 -1.29 -24.15 11.67
N LYS A 177 -1.79 -23.63 12.80
CA LYS A 177 -2.43 -24.43 13.87
C LYS A 177 -3.96 -24.50 13.77
N LYS A 178 -4.55 -24.04 12.67
CA LYS A 178 -5.96 -24.25 12.32
C LYS A 178 -6.03 -25.08 11.03
#